data_e81150525c3a5b092d6220a66cd9d0f5
#
_entry.id   e81150525c3a5b092d6220a66cd9d0f5
#
_cell.length_a   1.000
_cell.length_b   1.000
_cell.length_c   1.000
_cell.angle_alpha   90.00
_cell.angle_beta   90.00
_cell.angle_gamma   90.00
#
_symmetry.space_group_name_H-M   'P 1'
#
loop_
_entity.id
_entity.type
_entity.pdbx_description
1 polymer ?
#
loop_
_entity_poly.entity_id
_entity_poly.type
_entity_poly.pdbx_seq_one_letter_code
_entity_poly.pdbx_strand_id
1 'polypeptide(L)'
;MNATPDVLAVRLRGDLVGEVRRLRNGRLRLQFSDDALHRWGEGSRPLSLSLPLTPRRLDGPEVHRFLDNLLPEGPVRAALEREHDVAPSDTFGLLARVGAECAGAVQLTPEGTTLDHGYLRPLDDAEFVRLVSELPTLDPPDDLTVTASLGGVQAKVLLDRTESGWAWPADGALSTHIVKPDPLGGTGINGLVRLEHWTLRLAQASGVPAARSELIAVDGRDVIVVERYDRTGGRRTHQEDLAQALGLAAQDKYEPSGRSPGRLASVARTASAEAVDPATLRHDLLRLVTFNTIVGNGDAHAKNYSLLVDTEASYSVAPLYDAAPVYLVSSAYRHSGLAVAGRNRLDLVTGALLVEEAVTWGMGRATAVETIASIADAVLHGLDAVPADVPHAQVPERVAERATAVARSATAARAAS
;
A
#
# COMPACT_ATOMS: atom_id res chain seq x y z
N MET A 1 -15.16 24.02 -19.78
CA MET A 1 -15.43 22.67 -19.26
C MET A 1 -15.04 21.69 -20.36
N ASN A 2 -13.88 21.02 -20.22
CA ASN A 2 -13.55 19.93 -21.14
C ASN A 2 -14.45 18.73 -20.79
N ALA A 3 -15.19 18.22 -21.78
CA ALA A 3 -16.04 17.05 -21.56
C ALA A 3 -15.20 15.90 -21.00
N THR A 4 -15.73 15.20 -20.00
CA THR A 4 -15.06 14.00 -19.47
C THR A 4 -14.99 12.97 -20.61
N PRO A 5 -13.82 12.39 -20.90
CA PRO A 5 -13.68 11.40 -21.97
C PRO A 5 -14.56 10.17 -21.67
N ASP A 6 -14.96 9.43 -22.69
CA ASP A 6 -15.70 8.17 -22.52
C ASP A 6 -14.75 6.95 -22.41
N VAL A 7 -13.47 7.14 -22.72
CA VAL A 7 -12.45 6.09 -22.78
C VAL A 7 -11.17 6.57 -22.12
N LEU A 8 -10.60 5.70 -21.26
CA LEU A 8 -9.26 5.85 -20.72
C LEU A 8 -8.36 4.73 -21.25
N ALA A 9 -7.23 5.10 -21.79
CA ALA A 9 -6.14 4.15 -22.07
C ALA A 9 -5.55 3.64 -20.75
N VAL A 10 -5.39 2.34 -20.62
CA VAL A 10 -4.72 1.67 -19.50
C VAL A 10 -3.33 1.30 -19.96
N ARG A 11 -2.33 1.89 -19.31
CA ARG A 11 -0.92 1.57 -19.57
C ARG A 11 -0.30 0.91 -18.35
N LEU A 12 0.64 0.03 -18.62
CA LEU A 12 1.46 -0.63 -17.61
C LEU A 12 2.93 -0.48 -17.99
N ARG A 13 3.71 0.22 -17.16
CA ARG A 13 5.11 0.59 -17.46
C ARG A 13 5.29 1.38 -18.78
N GLY A 14 4.26 2.16 -19.14
CA GLY A 14 4.22 2.92 -20.40
C GLY A 14 3.57 2.19 -21.57
N ASP A 15 3.55 0.85 -21.58
CA ASP A 15 2.94 0.06 -22.65
C ASP A 15 1.41 0.07 -22.55
N LEU A 16 0.71 0.23 -23.67
CA LEU A 16 -0.75 0.13 -23.72
C LEU A 16 -1.19 -1.33 -23.51
N VAL A 17 -1.89 -1.58 -22.41
CA VAL A 17 -2.37 -2.94 -22.08
C VAL A 17 -3.88 -3.10 -22.25
N GLY A 18 -4.61 -2.02 -22.43
CA GLY A 18 -6.05 -2.06 -22.64
C GLY A 18 -6.69 -0.70 -22.56
N GLU A 19 -8.02 -0.70 -22.53
CA GLU A 19 -8.84 0.50 -22.35
C GLU A 19 -9.95 0.26 -21.32
N VAL A 20 -10.29 1.32 -20.58
CA VAL A 20 -11.50 1.37 -19.74
C VAL A 20 -12.49 2.33 -20.37
N ARG A 21 -13.71 1.85 -20.58
CA ARG A 21 -14.81 2.63 -21.15
C ARG A 21 -15.93 2.82 -20.14
N ARG A 22 -16.41 4.06 -20.01
CA ARG A 22 -17.64 4.36 -19.28
C ARG A 22 -18.84 4.02 -20.14
N LEU A 23 -19.72 3.17 -19.63
CA LEU A 23 -20.97 2.81 -20.29
C LEU A 23 -22.08 3.81 -19.95
N ARG A 24 -23.14 3.88 -20.79
CA ARG A 24 -24.29 4.78 -20.58
C ARG A 24 -25.01 4.60 -19.22
N ASN A 25 -24.90 3.43 -18.61
CA ASN A 25 -25.46 3.11 -17.29
C ASN A 25 -24.48 3.39 -16.14
N GLY A 26 -23.34 4.05 -16.40
CA GLY A 26 -22.31 4.38 -15.42
C GLY A 26 -21.34 3.23 -15.09
N ARG A 27 -21.58 1.99 -15.56
CA ARG A 27 -20.65 0.87 -15.35
C ARG A 27 -19.35 1.10 -16.13
N LEU A 28 -18.24 0.59 -15.58
CA LEU A 28 -16.94 0.60 -16.23
C LEU A 28 -16.67 -0.75 -16.89
N ARG A 29 -16.11 -0.71 -18.08
CA ARG A 29 -15.75 -1.89 -18.86
C ARG A 29 -14.29 -1.83 -19.22
N LEU A 30 -13.53 -2.84 -18.84
CA LEU A 30 -12.14 -3.05 -19.23
C LEU A 30 -12.09 -4.01 -20.43
N GLN A 31 -11.31 -3.64 -21.43
CA GLN A 31 -10.91 -4.52 -22.52
C GLN A 31 -9.40 -4.49 -22.67
N PHE A 32 -8.78 -5.65 -22.59
CA PHE A 32 -7.35 -5.80 -22.81
C PHE A 32 -7.02 -5.71 -24.30
N SER A 33 -5.81 -5.23 -24.61
CA SER A 33 -5.29 -5.17 -25.97
C SER A 33 -4.83 -6.55 -26.44
N ASP A 34 -4.83 -6.76 -27.77
CA ASP A 34 -4.30 -7.98 -28.37
C ASP A 34 -2.80 -8.14 -28.07
N ASP A 35 -2.04 -7.04 -28.01
CA ASP A 35 -0.62 -7.04 -27.66
C ASP A 35 -0.40 -7.54 -26.22
N ALA A 36 -1.23 -7.15 -25.27
CA ALA A 36 -1.16 -7.64 -23.90
C ALA A 36 -1.45 -9.16 -23.83
N LEU A 37 -2.48 -9.62 -24.57
CA LEU A 37 -2.81 -11.04 -24.67
C LEU A 37 -1.69 -11.86 -25.32
N HIS A 38 -1.04 -11.34 -26.37
CA HIS A 38 0.10 -12.00 -27.00
C HIS A 38 1.33 -12.06 -26.08
N ARG A 39 1.59 -10.98 -25.32
CA ARG A 39 2.77 -10.90 -24.45
C ARG A 39 2.70 -11.85 -23.26
N TRP A 40 1.59 -11.90 -22.54
CA TRP A 40 1.48 -12.64 -21.27
C TRP A 40 0.59 -13.88 -21.35
N GLY A 41 -0.24 -14.01 -22.38
CA GLY A 41 -1.19 -15.11 -22.53
C GLY A 41 -2.51 -14.91 -21.78
N GLU A 42 -3.57 -15.59 -22.26
CA GLU A 42 -4.87 -15.58 -21.59
C GLU A 42 -4.78 -16.24 -20.21
N GLY A 43 -5.43 -15.63 -19.22
CA GLY A 43 -5.45 -16.08 -17.82
C GLY A 43 -4.33 -15.53 -16.96
N SER A 44 -3.22 -15.02 -17.53
CA SER A 44 -2.18 -14.31 -16.76
C SER A 44 -2.69 -13.02 -16.11
N ARG A 45 -1.97 -12.49 -15.15
CA ARG A 45 -2.45 -11.39 -14.27
C ARG A 45 -1.47 -10.23 -14.14
N PRO A 46 -0.99 -9.63 -15.25
CA PRO A 46 0.01 -8.58 -15.19
C PRO A 46 -0.49 -7.28 -14.55
N LEU A 47 -1.81 -7.03 -14.58
CA LEU A 47 -2.43 -5.82 -14.05
C LEU A 47 -2.92 -6.00 -12.62
N SER A 48 -3.57 -7.11 -12.31
CA SER A 48 -4.08 -7.43 -10.98
C SER A 48 -4.46 -8.91 -10.85
N LEU A 49 -4.29 -9.48 -9.66
CA LEU A 49 -4.79 -10.83 -9.34
C LEU A 49 -6.30 -10.96 -9.56
N SER A 50 -7.05 -9.87 -9.38
CA SER A 50 -8.50 -9.86 -9.57
C SER A 50 -8.94 -9.69 -11.04
N LEU A 51 -8.01 -9.34 -11.94
CA LEU A 51 -8.31 -9.02 -13.35
C LEU A 51 -7.46 -9.87 -14.31
N PRO A 52 -7.78 -11.16 -14.50
CA PRO A 52 -7.05 -12.02 -15.43
C PRO A 52 -7.21 -11.51 -16.86
N LEU A 53 -6.14 -11.60 -17.64
CA LEU A 53 -6.17 -11.30 -19.08
C LEU A 53 -7.17 -12.22 -19.79
N THR A 54 -8.04 -11.61 -20.57
CA THR A 54 -9.03 -12.34 -21.38
C THR A 54 -9.36 -11.52 -22.63
N PRO A 55 -9.63 -12.17 -23.77
CA PRO A 55 -10.13 -11.49 -24.97
C PRO A 55 -11.56 -10.98 -24.78
N ARG A 56 -12.25 -11.42 -23.72
CA ARG A 56 -13.61 -10.97 -23.41
C ARG A 56 -13.56 -9.62 -22.68
N ARG A 57 -14.63 -8.86 -22.82
CA ARG A 57 -14.81 -7.61 -22.08
C ARG A 57 -15.15 -7.93 -20.63
N LEU A 58 -14.43 -7.29 -19.70
CA LEU A 58 -14.73 -7.32 -18.27
C LEU A 58 -15.59 -6.12 -17.93
N ASP A 59 -16.78 -6.33 -17.42
CA ASP A 59 -17.73 -5.25 -17.04
C ASP A 59 -18.42 -5.51 -15.68
N GLY A 60 -17.82 -6.39 -14.89
CA GLY A 60 -18.19 -6.68 -13.51
C GLY A 60 -17.73 -5.61 -12.50
N PRO A 61 -18.15 -5.74 -11.24
CA PRO A 61 -17.78 -4.82 -10.17
C PRO A 61 -16.28 -4.82 -9.85
N GLU A 62 -15.54 -5.87 -10.20
CA GLU A 62 -14.09 -6.00 -9.99
C GLU A 62 -13.30 -4.91 -10.73
N VAL A 63 -13.74 -4.51 -11.93
CA VAL A 63 -13.12 -3.42 -12.70
C VAL A 63 -13.23 -2.11 -11.95
N HIS A 64 -14.44 -1.77 -11.49
CA HIS A 64 -14.66 -0.54 -10.74
C HIS A 64 -13.85 -0.55 -9.42
N ARG A 65 -13.85 -1.65 -8.69
CA ARG A 65 -13.13 -1.79 -7.42
C ARG A 65 -11.62 -1.64 -7.58
N PHE A 66 -11.04 -2.26 -8.61
CA PHE A 66 -9.62 -2.10 -8.92
C PHE A 66 -9.28 -0.63 -9.17
N LEU A 67 -10.06 0.04 -10.01
CA LEU A 67 -9.85 1.45 -10.36
C LEU A 67 -10.08 2.39 -9.18
N ASP A 68 -11.11 2.15 -8.38
CA ASP A 68 -11.43 2.95 -7.20
C ASP A 68 -10.34 2.88 -6.13
N ASN A 69 -9.70 1.70 -5.96
CA ASN A 69 -8.60 1.52 -5.04
C ASN A 69 -7.29 2.21 -5.46
N LEU A 70 -7.15 2.68 -6.69
CA LEU A 70 -6.04 3.54 -7.12
C LEU A 70 -6.17 4.97 -6.58
N LEU A 71 -7.37 5.39 -6.18
CA LEU A 71 -7.66 6.74 -5.72
C LEU A 71 -7.55 6.86 -4.19
N PRO A 72 -7.28 8.07 -3.65
CA PRO A 72 -7.36 8.31 -2.23
C PRO A 72 -8.80 8.18 -1.71
N GLU A 73 -8.93 8.17 -0.39
CA GLU A 73 -10.20 8.02 0.31
C GLU A 73 -10.55 9.27 1.12
N GLY A 74 -11.81 9.39 1.54
CA GLY A 74 -12.28 10.38 2.50
C GLY A 74 -12.03 11.84 2.08
N PRO A 75 -11.54 12.67 3.01
CA PRO A 75 -11.37 14.12 2.77
C PRO A 75 -10.42 14.44 1.62
N VAL A 76 -9.36 13.66 1.43
CA VAL A 76 -8.38 13.85 0.35
C VAL A 76 -9.05 13.65 -1.01
N ARG A 77 -9.84 12.59 -1.17
CA ARG A 77 -10.63 12.37 -2.39
C ARG A 77 -11.60 13.51 -2.66
N ALA A 78 -12.34 13.93 -1.64
CA ALA A 78 -13.30 15.02 -1.78
C ALA A 78 -12.62 16.36 -2.14
N ALA A 79 -11.37 16.59 -1.71
CA ALA A 79 -10.59 17.76 -2.11
C ALA A 79 -10.25 17.68 -3.61
N LEU A 80 -9.73 16.54 -4.07
CA LEU A 80 -9.41 16.34 -5.51
C LEU A 80 -10.65 16.42 -6.42
N GLU A 81 -11.78 15.86 -5.99
CA GLU A 81 -13.04 15.95 -6.74
C GLU A 81 -13.47 17.42 -6.93
N ARG A 82 -13.31 18.26 -5.90
CA ARG A 82 -13.58 19.70 -5.99
C ARG A 82 -12.59 20.45 -6.87
N GLU A 83 -11.30 20.19 -6.69
CA GLU A 83 -10.23 20.84 -7.46
C GLU A 83 -10.38 20.60 -8.96
N HIS A 84 -10.75 19.39 -9.33
CA HIS A 84 -10.88 18.99 -10.73
C HIS A 84 -12.31 19.14 -11.30
N ASP A 85 -13.26 19.71 -10.56
CA ASP A 85 -14.67 19.81 -10.93
C ASP A 85 -15.26 18.46 -11.37
N VAL A 86 -14.98 17.42 -10.57
CA VAL A 86 -15.47 16.05 -10.79
C VAL A 86 -16.60 15.77 -9.80
N ALA A 87 -17.66 15.11 -10.28
CA ALA A 87 -18.78 14.75 -9.42
C ALA A 87 -18.33 13.81 -8.27
N PRO A 88 -18.91 13.94 -7.06
CA PRO A 88 -18.58 13.07 -5.94
C PRO A 88 -18.69 11.58 -6.31
N SER A 89 -17.67 10.80 -5.94
CA SER A 89 -17.57 9.36 -6.21
C SER A 89 -17.50 8.97 -7.70
N ASP A 90 -17.24 9.90 -8.60
CA ASP A 90 -16.96 9.59 -9.99
C ASP A 90 -15.50 9.12 -10.16
N THR A 91 -15.26 7.84 -9.92
CA THR A 91 -13.96 7.16 -10.05
C THR A 91 -13.35 7.37 -11.44
N PHE A 92 -14.14 7.23 -12.50
CA PHE A 92 -13.66 7.38 -13.87
C PHE A 92 -13.29 8.84 -14.20
N GLY A 93 -14.13 9.77 -13.80
CA GLY A 93 -13.88 11.20 -14.02
C GLY A 93 -12.63 11.67 -13.28
N LEU A 94 -12.42 11.20 -12.03
CA LEU A 94 -11.26 11.55 -11.26
C LEU A 94 -9.98 10.92 -11.84
N LEU A 95 -10.01 9.64 -12.24
CA LEU A 95 -8.87 8.98 -12.89
C LEU A 95 -8.51 9.64 -14.24
N ALA A 96 -9.46 10.20 -14.96
CA ALA A 96 -9.17 10.97 -16.17
C ALA A 96 -8.32 12.23 -15.90
N ARG A 97 -8.24 12.69 -14.66
CA ARG A 97 -7.49 13.88 -14.22
C ARG A 97 -6.18 13.52 -13.54
N VAL A 98 -6.22 12.53 -12.62
CA VAL A 98 -5.07 12.20 -11.76
C VAL A 98 -4.46 10.81 -12.04
N GLY A 99 -4.99 10.06 -13.01
CA GLY A 99 -4.59 8.69 -13.27
C GLY A 99 -3.23 8.52 -13.95
N ALA A 100 -2.60 9.60 -14.39
CA ALA A 100 -1.26 9.54 -15.00
C ALA A 100 -0.17 9.11 -14.00
N GLU A 101 -0.35 9.39 -12.70
CA GLU A 101 0.60 9.05 -11.63
C GLU A 101 -0.13 8.35 -10.48
N CYS A 102 -0.27 7.02 -10.58
CA CYS A 102 -0.85 6.15 -9.55
C CYS A 102 0.23 5.37 -8.79
N ALA A 103 -0.19 4.60 -7.77
CA ALA A 103 0.65 3.57 -7.18
C ALA A 103 1.02 2.51 -8.22
N GLY A 104 2.22 1.97 -8.10
CA GLY A 104 2.70 0.97 -9.05
C GLY A 104 3.02 1.57 -10.44
N ALA A 105 2.82 0.77 -11.46
CA ALA A 105 3.15 1.14 -12.84
C ALA A 105 1.92 1.36 -13.73
N VAL A 106 0.73 1.39 -13.13
CA VAL A 106 -0.52 1.65 -13.86
C VAL A 106 -0.63 3.15 -14.13
N GLN A 107 -1.02 3.49 -15.35
CA GLN A 107 -1.34 4.85 -15.76
C GLN A 107 -2.67 4.82 -16.54
N LEU A 108 -3.55 5.73 -16.19
CA LEU A 108 -4.84 5.92 -16.87
C LEU A 108 -4.90 7.33 -17.40
N THR A 109 -5.07 7.46 -18.71
CA THR A 109 -5.14 8.75 -19.40
C THR A 109 -6.25 8.75 -20.42
N PRO A 110 -6.84 9.92 -20.73
CA PRO A 110 -7.74 10.02 -21.85
C PRO A 110 -7.16 9.40 -23.13
N GLU A 111 -7.98 8.76 -23.94
CA GLU A 111 -7.56 8.19 -25.22
C GLU A 111 -6.88 9.26 -26.08
N GLY A 112 -5.78 8.91 -26.75
CA GLY A 112 -4.99 9.83 -27.56
C GLY A 112 -4.03 10.75 -26.80
N THR A 113 -4.02 10.69 -25.45
CA THR A 113 -3.03 11.42 -24.66
C THR A 113 -1.64 10.82 -24.90
N THR A 114 -0.70 11.63 -25.36
CA THR A 114 0.71 11.28 -25.39
C THR A 114 1.26 11.44 -23.96
N LEU A 115 1.80 10.38 -23.39
CA LEU A 115 2.54 10.48 -22.13
C LEU A 115 3.96 10.93 -22.49
N ASP A 116 4.21 12.20 -22.44
CA ASP A 116 5.56 12.74 -22.33
C ASP A 116 6.09 12.41 -20.93
N HIS A 117 7.41 12.52 -20.73
CA HIS A 117 8.03 12.20 -19.44
C HIS A 117 7.60 13.16 -18.31
N GLY A 118 6.69 14.08 -18.58
CA GLY A 118 6.31 15.16 -17.69
C GLY A 118 7.49 16.10 -17.40
N TYR A 119 7.34 16.97 -16.44
CA TYR A 119 8.45 17.81 -15.97
C TYR A 119 8.45 17.94 -14.45
N LEU A 120 9.60 18.25 -13.89
CA LEU A 120 9.80 18.54 -12.48
C LEU A 120 9.90 20.05 -12.30
N ARG A 121 8.93 20.63 -11.60
CA ARG A 121 8.95 22.05 -11.24
C ARG A 121 9.65 22.19 -9.89
N PRO A 122 10.84 22.82 -9.79
CA PRO A 122 11.51 23.03 -8.53
C PRO A 122 10.61 23.83 -7.55
N LEU A 123 10.61 23.45 -6.29
CA LEU A 123 9.98 24.19 -5.20
C LEU A 123 11.06 24.93 -4.42
N ASP A 124 10.82 26.19 -4.12
CA ASP A 124 11.63 26.86 -3.12
C ASP A 124 11.24 26.44 -1.70
N ASP A 125 12.08 26.83 -0.71
CA ASP A 125 11.85 26.44 0.69
C ASP A 125 10.51 26.96 1.23
N ALA A 126 10.08 28.15 0.83
CA ALA A 126 8.82 28.75 1.30
C ALA A 126 7.62 28.02 0.69
N GLU A 127 7.68 27.66 -0.57
CA GLU A 127 6.66 26.85 -1.25
C GLU A 127 6.53 25.46 -0.61
N PHE A 128 7.66 24.80 -0.35
CA PHE A 128 7.67 23.49 0.31
C PHE A 128 7.07 23.55 1.71
N VAL A 129 7.48 24.55 2.53
CA VAL A 129 6.94 24.74 3.88
C VAL A 129 5.44 25.00 3.83
N ARG A 130 4.97 25.91 2.95
CA ARG A 130 3.54 26.20 2.77
C ARG A 130 2.76 24.96 2.41
N LEU A 131 3.20 24.24 1.36
CA LEU A 131 2.54 23.01 0.87
C LEU A 131 2.37 21.95 1.95
N VAL A 132 3.41 21.71 2.78
CA VAL A 132 3.37 20.71 3.85
C VAL A 132 2.52 21.20 5.03
N SER A 133 2.58 22.49 5.38
CA SER A 133 1.85 23.08 6.52
C SER A 133 0.34 23.13 6.25
N GLU A 134 -0.07 23.35 5.00
CA GLU A 134 -1.47 23.42 4.59
C GLU A 134 -2.14 22.04 4.39
N LEU A 135 -1.36 20.94 4.43
CA LEU A 135 -1.99 19.63 4.48
C LEU A 135 -2.84 19.45 5.75
N PRO A 136 -4.11 19.03 5.68
CA PRO A 136 -4.73 18.22 4.64
C PRO A 136 -5.55 18.98 3.58
N THR A 137 -5.53 20.30 3.51
CA THR A 137 -6.36 21.07 2.57
C THR A 137 -5.96 20.82 1.12
N LEU A 138 -4.71 20.37 0.85
CA LEU A 138 -4.17 20.14 -0.49
C LEU A 138 -4.37 21.37 -1.38
N ASP A 139 -3.98 22.54 -0.87
CA ASP A 139 -3.98 23.78 -1.66
C ASP A 139 -2.59 23.93 -2.32
N PRO A 140 -2.41 23.42 -3.56
CA PRO A 140 -1.13 23.54 -4.24
C PRO A 140 -0.84 25.01 -4.56
N PRO A 141 0.42 25.40 -4.79
CA PRO A 141 0.74 26.71 -5.35
C PRO A 141 -0.13 27.03 -6.57
N ASP A 142 -0.52 28.30 -6.76
CA ASP A 142 -1.51 28.76 -7.76
C ASP A 142 -1.25 28.29 -9.21
N ASP A 143 -0.01 27.95 -9.54
CA ASP A 143 0.43 27.46 -10.85
C ASP A 143 0.52 25.92 -10.94
N LEU A 144 0.16 25.19 -9.87
CA LEU A 144 0.29 23.74 -9.80
C LEU A 144 -1.07 23.07 -9.63
N THR A 145 -1.24 21.95 -10.32
CA THR A 145 -2.43 21.10 -10.21
C THR A 145 -2.01 19.74 -9.64
N VAL A 146 -2.81 19.17 -8.75
CA VAL A 146 -2.55 17.81 -8.25
C VAL A 146 -2.85 16.81 -9.36
N THR A 147 -1.82 16.21 -9.93
CA THR A 147 -1.93 15.24 -11.03
C THR A 147 -1.62 13.80 -10.58
N ALA A 148 -1.34 13.60 -9.30
CA ALA A 148 -0.91 12.33 -8.75
C ALA A 148 -1.89 11.80 -7.71
N SER A 149 -2.09 10.47 -7.70
CA SER A 149 -3.01 9.77 -6.81
C SER A 149 -2.30 8.64 -6.06
N LEU A 150 -2.42 8.65 -4.73
CA LEU A 150 -2.08 7.49 -3.88
C LEU A 150 -3.22 7.20 -2.92
N GLY A 151 -3.55 5.92 -2.78
CA GLY A 151 -4.56 5.46 -1.83
C GLY A 151 -4.25 5.85 -0.38
N GLY A 152 -5.29 5.82 0.47
CA GLY A 152 -5.22 6.09 1.90
C GLY A 152 -5.96 7.36 2.33
N VAL A 153 -6.09 7.52 3.66
CA VAL A 153 -6.87 8.59 4.30
C VAL A 153 -5.97 9.71 4.84
N GLN A 154 -4.72 9.39 5.22
CA GLN A 154 -3.78 10.37 5.77
C GLN A 154 -3.35 11.36 4.69
N ALA A 155 -3.36 12.64 5.05
CA ALA A 155 -2.90 13.72 4.19
C ALA A 155 -1.41 13.53 3.84
N LYS A 156 -1.10 13.60 2.57
CA LYS A 156 0.24 13.40 2.02
C LYS A 156 0.38 14.17 0.71
N VAL A 157 1.61 14.50 0.36
CA VAL A 157 1.96 15.04 -0.94
C VAL A 157 3.05 14.18 -1.57
N LEU A 158 2.98 14.07 -2.90
CA LEU A 158 3.95 13.33 -3.72
C LEU A 158 4.92 14.30 -4.35
N LEU A 159 6.19 14.15 -4.06
CA LEU A 159 7.25 15.03 -4.55
C LEU A 159 8.38 14.20 -5.15
N ASP A 160 9.20 14.84 -5.97
CA ASP A 160 10.50 14.33 -6.36
C ASP A 160 11.59 15.01 -5.54
N ARG A 161 12.65 14.27 -5.22
CA ARG A 161 13.84 14.80 -4.55
C ARG A 161 14.99 14.88 -5.54
N THR A 162 15.37 16.09 -5.90
CA THR A 162 16.47 16.39 -6.80
C THR A 162 17.73 16.77 -6.02
N GLU A 163 18.85 16.93 -6.72
CA GLU A 163 20.09 17.45 -6.10
C GLU A 163 19.93 18.89 -5.58
N SER A 164 19.02 19.67 -6.18
CA SER A 164 18.75 21.06 -5.81
C SER A 164 17.66 21.26 -4.78
N GLY A 165 17.00 20.19 -4.31
CA GLY A 165 15.90 20.27 -3.34
C GLY A 165 14.66 19.52 -3.81
N TRP A 166 13.49 19.97 -3.35
CA TRP A 166 12.20 19.37 -3.70
C TRP A 166 11.67 19.89 -5.03
N ALA A 167 10.97 19.02 -5.73
CA ALA A 167 10.29 19.38 -6.98
C ALA A 167 8.89 18.78 -7.03
N TRP A 168 7.97 19.52 -7.65
CA TRP A 168 6.62 19.07 -7.94
C TRP A 168 6.61 18.30 -9.27
N PRO A 169 6.18 17.03 -9.28
CA PRO A 169 6.02 16.29 -10.52
C PRO A 169 4.73 16.67 -11.23
N ALA A 170 4.83 17.14 -12.46
CA ALA A 170 3.72 17.56 -13.30
C ALA A 170 3.63 16.68 -14.55
N ASP A 171 2.41 16.60 -15.13
CA ASP A 171 2.11 15.94 -16.41
C ASP A 171 2.61 14.49 -16.55
N GLY A 172 2.55 13.74 -15.43
CA GLY A 172 2.97 12.33 -15.40
C GLY A 172 4.46 12.11 -15.09
N ALA A 173 5.20 13.17 -14.71
CA ALA A 173 6.53 13.01 -14.13
C ALA A 173 6.48 12.12 -12.88
N LEU A 174 7.60 11.44 -12.59
CA LEU A 174 7.67 10.52 -11.46
C LEU A 174 7.78 11.30 -10.14
N SER A 175 6.97 10.89 -9.17
CA SER A 175 7.19 11.27 -7.78
C SER A 175 7.98 10.17 -7.07
N THR A 176 9.10 10.50 -6.47
CA THR A 176 9.98 9.54 -5.81
C THR A 176 9.77 9.44 -4.32
N HIS A 177 9.08 10.40 -3.71
CA HIS A 177 8.88 10.50 -2.28
C HIS A 177 7.43 10.81 -1.91
N ILE A 178 7.03 10.30 -0.74
CA ILE A 178 5.76 10.62 -0.07
C ILE A 178 6.10 11.45 1.15
N VAL A 179 5.56 12.64 1.26
CA VAL A 179 5.74 13.56 2.40
C VAL A 179 4.45 13.60 3.20
N LYS A 180 4.52 13.18 4.47
CA LYS A 180 3.37 13.09 5.39
C LYS A 180 3.68 13.88 6.67
N PRO A 181 3.01 14.99 6.95
CA PRO A 181 3.11 15.65 8.24
C PRO A 181 2.34 14.89 9.34
N ASP A 182 2.75 15.07 10.58
CA ASP A 182 2.01 14.52 11.72
C ASP A 182 0.58 15.11 11.74
N PRO A 183 -0.46 14.29 11.94
CA PRO A 183 -1.84 14.77 11.87
C PRO A 183 -2.14 15.89 12.88
N LEU A 184 -2.81 16.95 12.43
CA LEU A 184 -3.32 18.02 13.32
C LEU A 184 -4.62 17.58 13.99
N GLY A 185 -4.52 16.79 15.06
CA GLY A 185 -5.69 16.24 15.77
C GLY A 185 -6.36 15.06 15.03
N GLY A 186 -7.39 14.51 15.62
CA GLY A 186 -8.28 13.52 14.96
C GLY A 186 -7.88 12.05 15.08
N THR A 187 -6.62 11.68 15.15
CA THR A 187 -6.19 10.28 15.33
C THR A 187 -6.17 9.83 16.78
N GLY A 188 -6.07 10.79 17.74
CA GLY A 188 -5.85 10.50 19.15
C GLY A 188 -4.46 9.91 19.46
N ILE A 189 -3.53 9.95 18.50
CA ILE A 189 -2.15 9.45 18.64
C ILE A 189 -1.20 10.61 18.35
N ASN A 190 -0.40 10.99 19.34
CA ASN A 190 0.66 11.97 19.19
C ASN A 190 1.89 11.34 18.56
N GLY A 191 2.51 12.03 17.61
CA GLY A 191 3.74 11.61 16.96
C GLY A 191 3.56 10.35 16.13
N LEU A 192 2.44 10.23 15.42
CA LEU A 192 2.15 9.06 14.56
C LEU A 192 3.25 8.86 13.51
N VAL A 193 3.75 9.94 12.91
CA VAL A 193 4.82 9.84 11.90
C VAL A 193 6.16 9.41 12.50
N ARG A 194 6.46 9.77 13.77
CA ARG A 194 7.63 9.25 14.49
C ARG A 194 7.49 7.75 14.77
N LEU A 195 6.30 7.30 15.14
CA LEU A 195 6.00 5.88 15.34
C LEU A 195 6.11 5.09 14.02
N GLU A 196 5.63 5.64 12.91
CA GLU A 196 5.79 5.03 11.58
C GLU A 196 7.27 4.92 11.20
N HIS A 197 8.04 6.01 11.32
CA HIS A 197 9.47 6.01 11.03
C HIS A 197 10.24 4.98 11.88
N TRP A 198 10.00 4.96 13.19
CA TRP A 198 10.62 4.00 14.09
C TRP A 198 10.30 2.56 13.70
N THR A 199 9.03 2.27 13.35
CA THR A 199 8.58 0.94 12.95
C THR A 199 9.24 0.48 11.65
N LEU A 200 9.35 1.35 10.65
CA LEU A 200 10.03 1.03 9.40
C LEU A 200 11.52 0.75 9.63
N ARG A 201 12.19 1.51 10.49
CA ARG A 201 13.58 1.25 10.88
C ARG A 201 13.74 -0.06 11.64
N LEU A 202 12.82 -0.37 12.55
CA LEU A 202 12.83 -1.65 13.27
C LEU A 202 12.62 -2.82 12.31
N ALA A 203 11.73 -2.70 11.33
CA ALA A 203 11.55 -3.72 10.30
C ALA A 203 12.84 -3.98 9.53
N GLN A 204 13.51 -2.92 9.06
CA GLN A 204 14.80 -3.03 8.35
C GLN A 204 15.87 -3.68 9.25
N ALA A 205 16.00 -3.27 10.51
CA ALA A 205 16.93 -3.85 11.47
C ALA A 205 16.63 -5.33 11.78
N SER A 206 15.36 -5.74 11.65
CA SER A 206 14.90 -7.12 11.81
C SER A 206 14.97 -7.93 10.50
N GLY A 207 15.56 -7.39 9.44
CA GLY A 207 15.66 -8.05 8.14
C GLY A 207 14.30 -8.19 7.40
N VAL A 208 13.25 -7.47 7.81
CA VAL A 208 12.00 -7.36 7.07
C VAL A 208 12.13 -6.23 6.07
N PRO A 209 11.99 -6.48 4.75
CA PRO A 209 12.01 -5.40 3.77
C PRO A 209 10.98 -4.32 4.11
N ALA A 210 11.41 -3.07 4.19
CA ALA A 210 10.55 -1.94 4.50
C ALA A 210 10.97 -0.70 3.72
N ALA A 211 10.01 0.19 3.44
CA ALA A 211 10.26 1.46 2.80
C ALA A 211 11.28 2.28 3.60
N ARG A 212 12.17 2.97 2.90
CA ARG A 212 13.11 3.89 3.54
C ARG A 212 12.38 5.16 3.94
N SER A 213 12.73 5.70 5.10
CA SER A 213 12.11 6.92 5.59
C SER A 213 13.10 7.78 6.35
N GLU A 214 12.84 9.07 6.40
CA GLU A 214 13.52 10.03 7.24
C GLU A 214 12.49 10.91 7.96
N LEU A 215 12.89 11.49 9.09
CA LEU A 215 12.10 12.51 9.79
C LEU A 215 12.73 13.86 9.57
N ILE A 216 11.91 14.83 9.20
CA ILE A 216 12.28 16.25 9.13
C ILE A 216 11.30 17.08 9.95
N ALA A 217 11.69 18.30 10.30
CA ALA A 217 10.79 19.26 10.92
C ALA A 217 10.45 20.35 9.91
N VAL A 218 9.16 20.62 9.70
CA VAL A 218 8.67 21.70 8.85
C VAL A 218 7.76 22.58 9.68
N ASP A 219 8.13 23.83 9.85
CA ASP A 219 7.41 24.81 10.69
C ASP A 219 7.08 24.27 12.10
N GLY A 220 8.06 23.60 12.73
CA GLY A 220 7.92 22.99 14.05
C GLY A 220 7.07 21.72 14.13
N ARG A 221 6.59 21.22 13.01
CA ARG A 221 5.81 19.99 12.88
C ARG A 221 6.68 18.84 12.39
N ASP A 222 6.54 17.67 12.99
CA ASP A 222 7.20 16.46 12.51
C ASP A 222 6.60 16.01 11.18
N VAL A 223 7.47 15.63 10.27
CA VAL A 223 7.10 15.17 8.92
C VAL A 223 7.92 13.91 8.60
N ILE A 224 7.26 12.85 8.23
CA ILE A 224 7.94 11.68 7.65
C ILE A 224 8.03 11.84 6.14
N VAL A 225 9.21 11.60 5.62
CA VAL A 225 9.49 11.48 4.19
C VAL A 225 9.78 10.01 3.89
N VAL A 226 8.97 9.40 3.04
CA VAL A 226 9.09 7.99 2.67
C VAL A 226 9.52 7.88 1.22
N GLU A 227 10.63 7.18 0.97
CA GLU A 227 11.07 6.85 -0.39
C GLU A 227 10.13 5.81 -1.00
N ARG A 228 9.64 6.09 -2.19
CA ARG A 228 8.76 5.18 -2.92
C ARG A 228 9.55 4.00 -3.47
N TYR A 229 9.33 2.80 -2.95
CA TYR A 229 9.97 1.58 -3.45
C TYR A 229 9.51 1.18 -4.85
N ASP A 230 8.36 1.70 -5.30
CA ASP A 230 7.81 1.49 -6.64
C ASP A 230 8.33 2.50 -7.68
N ARG A 231 9.33 3.32 -7.30
CA ARG A 231 10.01 4.34 -8.12
C ARG A 231 11.52 4.21 -7.97
N THR A 232 12.12 3.34 -8.76
CA THR A 232 13.56 3.07 -8.65
C THR A 232 14.26 3.30 -10.00
N GLY A 233 15.34 4.07 -9.99
CA GLY A 233 16.13 4.33 -11.19
C GLY A 233 15.35 4.98 -12.33
N GLY A 234 14.44 5.89 -12.03
CA GLY A 234 13.60 6.57 -13.01
C GLY A 234 12.53 5.67 -13.66
N ARG A 235 12.23 4.52 -13.05
CA ARG A 235 11.26 3.54 -13.56
C ARG A 235 10.13 3.29 -12.57
N ARG A 236 8.98 2.87 -13.11
CA ARG A 236 7.83 2.41 -12.35
C ARG A 236 7.92 0.91 -12.14
N THR A 237 7.90 0.45 -10.88
CA THR A 237 7.67 -0.95 -10.53
C THR A 237 6.19 -1.16 -10.29
N HIS A 238 5.59 -2.16 -10.92
CA HIS A 238 4.17 -2.41 -10.70
C HIS A 238 3.93 -3.05 -9.35
N GLN A 239 2.89 -2.58 -8.68
CA GLN A 239 2.36 -3.11 -7.44
C GLN A 239 0.84 -3.00 -7.40
N GLU A 240 0.22 -3.85 -6.61
CA GLU A 240 -1.17 -3.71 -6.21
C GLU A 240 -1.31 -3.97 -4.70
N ASP A 241 -2.25 -3.27 -4.05
CA ASP A 241 -2.59 -3.59 -2.66
C ASP A 241 -3.52 -4.82 -2.58
N LEU A 242 -3.65 -5.42 -1.37
CA LEU A 242 -4.49 -6.61 -1.22
C LEU A 242 -5.99 -6.33 -1.40
N ALA A 243 -6.44 -5.08 -1.31
CA ALA A 243 -7.82 -4.75 -1.65
C ALA A 243 -8.04 -4.85 -3.16
N GLN A 244 -7.07 -4.40 -3.97
CA GLN A 244 -7.06 -4.58 -5.43
C GLN A 244 -6.97 -6.06 -5.80
N ALA A 245 -5.97 -6.77 -5.22
CA ALA A 245 -5.71 -8.18 -5.47
C ALA A 245 -6.93 -9.08 -5.17
N LEU A 246 -7.70 -8.74 -4.16
CA LEU A 246 -8.92 -9.47 -3.75
C LEU A 246 -10.21 -8.91 -4.38
N GLY A 247 -10.13 -7.85 -5.17
CA GLY A 247 -11.29 -7.18 -5.75
C GLY A 247 -12.27 -6.64 -4.71
N LEU A 248 -11.74 -6.12 -3.58
CA LEU A 248 -12.56 -5.54 -2.50
C LEU A 248 -12.98 -4.11 -2.84
N ALA A 249 -14.14 -3.69 -2.35
CA ALA A 249 -14.45 -2.27 -2.31
C ALA A 249 -13.60 -1.57 -1.23
N ALA A 250 -13.31 -0.28 -1.41
CA ALA A 250 -12.40 0.47 -0.52
C ALA A 250 -12.87 0.43 0.96
N GLN A 251 -14.18 0.52 1.20
CA GLN A 251 -14.78 0.43 2.55
C GLN A 251 -14.63 -0.96 3.18
N ASP A 252 -14.36 -2.01 2.41
CA ASP A 252 -14.23 -3.38 2.89
C ASP A 252 -12.77 -3.74 3.23
N LYS A 253 -11.86 -2.77 3.31
CA LYS A 253 -10.42 -3.00 3.57
C LYS A 253 -10.13 -3.68 4.91
N TYR A 254 -10.98 -3.51 5.91
CA TYR A 254 -10.91 -4.21 7.20
C TYR A 254 -11.65 -5.55 7.13
N GLU A 255 -11.04 -6.61 7.69
CA GLU A 255 -11.63 -7.95 7.69
C GLU A 255 -12.38 -8.22 9.00
N PRO A 256 -13.66 -8.59 8.95
CA PRO A 256 -14.37 -9.04 10.13
C PRO A 256 -13.84 -10.40 10.61
N SER A 257 -13.89 -10.65 11.93
CA SER A 257 -13.55 -11.95 12.51
C SER A 257 -14.45 -13.07 12.00
N GLY A 258 -13.92 -14.30 12.00
CA GLY A 258 -14.70 -15.51 11.72
C GLY A 258 -14.83 -15.87 10.24
N ARG A 259 -14.18 -15.13 9.32
CA ARG A 259 -14.18 -15.47 7.91
C ARG A 259 -13.27 -16.70 7.65
N SER A 260 -13.75 -17.65 6.88
CA SER A 260 -12.96 -18.82 6.45
C SER A 260 -13.27 -19.18 4.98
N PRO A 261 -12.27 -19.27 4.09
CA PRO A 261 -10.88 -18.88 4.33
C PRO A 261 -10.73 -17.38 4.57
N GLY A 262 -9.74 -17.00 5.36
CA GLY A 262 -9.36 -15.59 5.58
C GLY A 262 -8.78 -14.96 4.31
N ARG A 263 -8.69 -13.62 4.33
CA ARG A 263 -8.13 -12.86 3.19
C ARG A 263 -6.66 -13.16 2.98
N LEU A 264 -5.88 -13.30 4.06
CA LEU A 264 -4.47 -13.68 3.98
C LEU A 264 -4.30 -15.02 3.27
N ALA A 265 -5.09 -16.04 3.65
CA ALA A 265 -5.05 -17.35 3.00
C ALA A 265 -5.48 -17.30 1.52
N SER A 266 -6.44 -16.45 1.20
CA SER A 266 -6.89 -16.27 -0.19
C SER A 266 -5.79 -15.67 -1.06
N VAL A 267 -5.15 -14.57 -0.59
CA VAL A 267 -4.04 -13.92 -1.30
C VAL A 267 -2.84 -14.85 -1.38
N ALA A 268 -2.41 -15.45 -0.26
CA ALA A 268 -1.25 -16.33 -0.23
C ALA A 268 -1.35 -17.45 -1.27
N ARG A 269 -2.53 -18.06 -1.42
CA ARG A 269 -2.76 -19.13 -2.41
C ARG A 269 -2.79 -18.61 -3.84
N THR A 270 -3.54 -17.51 -4.09
CA THR A 270 -3.69 -16.99 -5.45
C THR A 270 -2.38 -16.39 -5.95
N ALA A 271 -1.70 -15.56 -5.13
CA ALA A 271 -0.43 -14.96 -5.51
C ALA A 271 0.69 -16.00 -5.66
N SER A 272 0.70 -17.05 -4.82
CA SER A 272 1.66 -18.15 -4.96
C SER A 272 1.52 -18.91 -6.27
N ALA A 273 0.31 -18.99 -6.83
CA ALA A 273 0.10 -19.65 -8.13
C ALA A 273 0.69 -18.84 -9.29
N GLU A 274 0.87 -17.54 -9.11
CA GLU A 274 1.45 -16.60 -10.09
C GLU A 274 2.91 -16.25 -9.78
N ALA A 275 3.51 -16.80 -8.72
CA ALA A 275 4.88 -16.50 -8.31
C ALA A 275 5.88 -17.48 -8.96
N VAL A 276 7.07 -16.98 -9.32
CA VAL A 276 8.20 -17.84 -9.74
C VAL A 276 8.61 -18.79 -8.61
N ASP A 277 8.64 -18.28 -7.37
CA ASP A 277 8.90 -19.10 -6.18
C ASP A 277 7.74 -18.96 -5.17
N PRO A 278 6.76 -19.88 -5.24
CA PRO A 278 5.64 -19.90 -4.31
C PRO A 278 6.02 -20.07 -2.84
N ALA A 279 7.14 -20.72 -2.55
CA ALA A 279 7.58 -20.93 -1.17
C ALA A 279 8.13 -19.65 -0.57
N THR A 280 8.96 -18.92 -1.32
CA THR A 280 9.50 -17.61 -0.93
C THR A 280 8.37 -16.61 -0.74
N LEU A 281 7.39 -16.52 -1.64
CA LEU A 281 6.26 -15.60 -1.48
C LEU A 281 5.51 -15.85 -0.15
N ARG A 282 5.17 -17.11 0.17
CA ARG A 282 4.48 -17.44 1.42
C ARG A 282 5.34 -17.16 2.65
N HIS A 283 6.63 -17.44 2.57
CA HIS A 283 7.59 -17.17 3.63
C HIS A 283 7.66 -15.66 3.92
N ASP A 284 7.82 -14.83 2.89
CA ASP A 284 7.91 -13.37 3.04
C ASP A 284 6.60 -12.75 3.53
N LEU A 285 5.45 -13.24 3.05
CA LEU A 285 4.15 -12.83 3.56
C LEU A 285 4.00 -13.17 5.05
N LEU A 286 4.42 -14.38 5.49
CA LEU A 286 4.37 -14.77 6.90
C LEU A 286 5.28 -13.89 7.75
N ARG A 287 6.48 -13.56 7.27
CA ARG A 287 7.40 -12.63 7.96
C ARG A 287 6.74 -11.28 8.17
N LEU A 288 6.12 -10.73 7.12
CA LEU A 288 5.46 -9.43 7.15
C LEU A 288 4.26 -9.43 8.13
N VAL A 289 3.40 -10.45 8.09
CA VAL A 289 2.24 -10.60 8.99
C VAL A 289 2.70 -10.80 10.44
N THR A 290 3.76 -11.59 10.65
CA THR A 290 4.35 -11.81 11.99
C THR A 290 4.90 -10.51 12.57
N PHE A 291 5.65 -9.74 11.77
CA PHE A 291 6.19 -8.45 12.18
C PHE A 291 5.06 -7.47 12.56
N ASN A 292 4.04 -7.28 11.70
CA ASN A 292 2.89 -6.44 11.99
C ASN A 292 2.16 -6.86 13.28
N THR A 293 2.04 -8.17 13.53
CA THR A 293 1.47 -8.71 14.76
C THR A 293 2.33 -8.34 15.97
N ILE A 294 3.64 -8.51 15.92
CA ILE A 294 4.56 -8.23 17.03
C ILE A 294 4.56 -6.73 17.37
N VAL A 295 4.73 -5.86 16.39
CA VAL A 295 4.76 -4.41 16.64
C VAL A 295 3.38 -3.85 17.03
N GLY A 296 2.30 -4.61 16.86
CA GLY A 296 0.97 -4.16 17.20
C GLY A 296 0.41 -3.14 16.20
N ASN A 297 0.65 -3.37 14.92
CA ASN A 297 0.05 -2.55 13.86
C ASN A 297 -1.44 -2.87 13.71
N GLY A 298 -2.30 -2.15 14.46
CA GLY A 298 -3.76 -2.31 14.41
C GLY A 298 -4.39 -1.80 13.11
N ASP A 299 -3.65 -1.03 12.32
CA ASP A 299 -4.14 -0.50 11.05
C ASP A 299 -3.62 -1.31 9.83
N ALA A 300 -3.12 -2.52 10.06
CA ALA A 300 -2.64 -3.42 9.02
C ALA A 300 -3.79 -4.01 8.18
N HIS A 301 -4.52 -3.16 7.45
CA HIS A 301 -5.65 -3.55 6.59
C HIS A 301 -5.20 -3.92 5.16
N ALA A 302 -6.13 -4.36 4.32
CA ALA A 302 -5.83 -4.85 2.98
C ALA A 302 -5.09 -3.84 2.08
N LYS A 303 -5.21 -2.53 2.31
CA LYS A 303 -4.49 -1.51 1.55
C LYS A 303 -3.08 -1.20 2.11
N ASN A 304 -2.68 -1.76 3.26
CA ASN A 304 -1.37 -1.60 3.87
C ASN A 304 -0.47 -2.84 3.68
N TYR A 305 -0.87 -3.73 2.80
CA TYR A 305 -0.08 -4.82 2.25
C TYR A 305 -0.14 -4.74 0.74
N SER A 306 0.99 -4.90 0.07
CA SER A 306 1.05 -4.92 -1.40
C SER A 306 1.86 -6.10 -1.93
N LEU A 307 1.57 -6.41 -3.17
CA LEU A 307 2.32 -7.35 -3.98
C LEU A 307 3.04 -6.56 -5.09
N LEU A 308 4.28 -6.91 -5.35
CA LEU A 308 5.00 -6.47 -6.55
C LEU A 308 4.71 -7.43 -7.69
N VAL A 309 4.62 -6.88 -8.89
CA VAL A 309 4.42 -7.65 -10.12
C VAL A 309 5.55 -7.30 -11.07
N ASP A 310 6.31 -8.29 -11.53
CA ASP A 310 7.41 -8.09 -12.47
C ASP A 310 6.95 -7.99 -13.93
N THR A 311 7.88 -7.94 -14.86
CA THR A 311 7.61 -7.85 -16.31
C THR A 311 7.00 -9.11 -16.91
N GLU A 312 7.18 -10.22 -16.25
CA GLU A 312 6.66 -11.54 -16.64
C GLU A 312 5.34 -11.88 -15.95
N ALA A 313 4.72 -10.90 -15.27
CA ALA A 313 3.51 -11.03 -14.46
C ALA A 313 3.68 -11.97 -13.25
N SER A 314 4.89 -12.14 -12.73
CA SER A 314 5.15 -12.90 -11.52
C SER A 314 5.06 -12.03 -10.27
N TYR A 315 4.58 -12.62 -9.19
CA TYR A 315 4.24 -11.95 -7.94
C TYR A 315 5.26 -12.20 -6.84
N SER A 316 5.55 -11.15 -6.07
CA SER A 316 6.32 -11.19 -4.83
C SER A 316 5.74 -10.23 -3.80
N VAL A 317 6.15 -10.34 -2.54
CA VAL A 317 5.66 -9.45 -1.47
C VAL A 317 6.39 -8.12 -1.54
N ALA A 318 5.64 -7.02 -1.47
CA ALA A 318 6.21 -5.67 -1.42
C ALA A 318 6.83 -5.37 -0.04
N PRO A 319 7.79 -4.41 0.04
CA PRO A 319 8.29 -3.91 1.32
C PRO A 319 7.16 -3.39 2.22
N LEU A 320 7.34 -3.48 3.54
CA LEU A 320 6.45 -2.88 4.54
C LEU A 320 6.39 -1.35 4.36
N TYR A 321 5.22 -0.79 4.46
CA TYR A 321 4.94 0.65 4.47
C TYR A 321 3.75 0.96 5.37
N ASP A 322 3.57 2.21 5.76
CA ASP A 322 2.39 2.70 6.50
C ASP A 322 2.09 1.86 7.76
N ALA A 323 3.14 1.57 8.54
CA ALA A 323 3.08 0.70 9.71
C ALA A 323 3.48 1.45 10.98
N ALA A 324 2.62 1.42 11.98
CA ALA A 324 2.88 2.00 13.29
C ALA A 324 2.29 1.14 14.42
N PRO A 325 2.86 1.16 15.64
CA PRO A 325 2.43 0.35 16.77
C PRO A 325 1.16 0.91 17.44
N VAL A 326 0.16 1.26 16.63
CA VAL A 326 -1.03 2.03 17.06
C VAL A 326 -1.86 1.30 18.14
N TYR A 327 -1.87 -0.02 18.13
CA TYR A 327 -2.50 -0.83 19.20
C TYR A 327 -1.83 -0.62 20.56
N LEU A 328 -0.52 -0.37 20.59
CA LEU A 328 0.21 -0.22 21.84
C LEU A 328 0.00 1.16 22.48
N VAL A 329 -0.49 2.12 21.73
CA VAL A 329 -0.67 3.51 22.17
C VAL A 329 -2.14 3.94 22.23
N SER A 330 -3.04 3.24 21.55
CA SER A 330 -4.48 3.59 21.54
C SER A 330 -5.37 2.35 21.56
N SER A 331 -6.34 2.35 22.45
CA SER A 331 -7.34 1.28 22.56
C SER A 331 -8.32 1.24 21.38
N ALA A 332 -8.36 2.28 20.56
CA ALA A 332 -9.19 2.31 19.34
C ALA A 332 -8.71 1.30 18.30
N TYR A 333 -7.40 0.96 18.30
CA TYR A 333 -6.77 0.08 17.33
C TYR A 333 -6.55 -1.36 17.86
N ARG A 334 -7.52 -1.90 18.63
CA ARG A 334 -7.43 -3.26 19.20
C ARG A 334 -7.52 -4.37 18.16
N HIS A 335 -8.06 -4.07 17.00
CA HIS A 335 -8.26 -5.05 15.94
C HIS A 335 -7.20 -4.83 14.86
N SER A 336 -6.62 -5.93 14.38
CA SER A 336 -5.85 -5.91 13.13
C SER A 336 -6.79 -5.67 11.96
N GLY A 337 -6.30 -4.98 10.94
CA GLY A 337 -7.06 -4.79 9.71
C GLY A 337 -7.37 -6.08 8.96
N LEU A 338 -6.48 -7.09 9.06
CA LEU A 338 -6.68 -8.45 8.55
C LEU A 338 -6.70 -9.47 9.68
N ALA A 339 -7.50 -10.52 9.51
CA ALA A 339 -7.61 -11.59 10.49
C ALA A 339 -6.51 -12.64 10.30
N VAL A 340 -6.00 -13.18 11.43
CA VAL A 340 -5.08 -14.32 11.48
C VAL A 340 -5.84 -15.51 12.05
N ALA A 341 -5.95 -16.61 11.33
CA ALA A 341 -6.74 -17.78 11.69
C ALA A 341 -8.18 -17.40 12.14
N GLY A 342 -8.79 -16.45 11.42
CA GLY A 342 -10.13 -15.93 11.72
C GLY A 342 -10.21 -15.00 12.93
N ARG A 343 -9.10 -14.60 13.54
CA ARG A 343 -9.03 -13.67 14.68
C ARG A 343 -8.39 -12.36 14.26
N ASN A 344 -9.07 -11.24 14.52
CA ASN A 344 -8.53 -9.90 14.25
C ASN A 344 -8.22 -9.09 15.53
N ARG A 345 -8.58 -9.56 16.72
CA ARG A 345 -8.16 -8.91 17.97
C ARG A 345 -6.69 -9.21 18.26
N LEU A 346 -5.85 -8.18 18.24
CA LEU A 346 -4.39 -8.28 18.40
C LEU A 346 -3.93 -8.85 19.74
N ASP A 347 -4.70 -8.69 20.81
CA ASP A 347 -4.43 -9.29 22.10
C ASP A 347 -4.70 -10.81 22.12
N LEU A 348 -5.45 -11.33 21.16
CA LEU A 348 -5.75 -12.75 21.01
C LEU A 348 -4.94 -13.44 19.90
N VAL A 349 -4.24 -12.67 19.04
CA VAL A 349 -3.39 -13.26 18.02
C VAL A 349 -2.07 -13.72 18.64
N THR A 350 -1.86 -15.03 18.63
CA THR A 350 -0.68 -15.71 19.18
C THR A 350 0.21 -16.28 18.08
N GLY A 351 1.45 -16.67 18.43
CA GLY A 351 2.33 -17.39 17.50
C GLY A 351 1.71 -18.71 16.99
N ALA A 352 0.94 -19.41 17.84
CA ALA A 352 0.23 -20.61 17.43
C ALA A 352 -0.82 -20.33 16.34
N LEU A 353 -1.56 -19.22 16.44
CA LEU A 353 -2.52 -18.81 15.40
C LEU A 353 -1.83 -18.40 14.10
N LEU A 354 -0.64 -17.77 14.18
CA LEU A 354 0.17 -17.49 13.00
C LEU A 354 0.61 -18.77 12.30
N VAL A 355 0.99 -19.81 13.06
CA VAL A 355 1.32 -21.15 12.50
C VAL A 355 0.10 -21.77 11.84
N GLU A 356 -1.07 -21.74 12.48
CA GLU A 356 -2.33 -22.24 11.90
C GLU A 356 -2.68 -21.51 10.60
N GLU A 357 -2.56 -20.19 10.58
CA GLU A 357 -2.79 -19.38 9.37
C GLU A 357 -1.84 -19.82 8.24
N ALA A 358 -0.53 -19.91 8.50
CA ALA A 358 0.48 -20.29 7.51
C ALA A 358 0.25 -21.71 6.93
N VAL A 359 -0.22 -22.64 7.77
CA VAL A 359 -0.59 -23.99 7.31
C VAL A 359 -1.76 -23.94 6.32
N THR A 360 -2.72 -23.02 6.49
CA THR A 360 -3.81 -22.84 5.50
C THR A 360 -3.31 -22.35 4.14
N TRP A 361 -2.13 -21.73 4.09
CA TRP A 361 -1.47 -21.29 2.84
C TRP A 361 -0.72 -22.41 2.14
N GLY A 362 -0.63 -23.61 2.76
CA GLY A 362 0.15 -24.74 2.27
C GLY A 362 1.62 -24.72 2.73
N MET A 363 1.96 -23.97 3.78
CA MET A 363 3.29 -24.06 4.40
C MET A 363 3.37 -25.26 5.35
N GLY A 364 4.56 -25.89 5.40
CA GLY A 364 4.84 -26.89 6.42
C GLY A 364 4.85 -26.27 7.82
N ARG A 365 4.24 -26.94 8.81
CA ARG A 365 4.16 -26.45 10.19
C ARG A 365 5.54 -26.11 10.78
N ALA A 366 6.54 -26.97 10.57
CA ALA A 366 7.91 -26.75 11.06
C ALA A 366 8.50 -25.46 10.47
N THR A 367 8.38 -25.25 9.16
CA THR A 367 8.84 -24.04 8.47
C THR A 367 8.11 -22.79 8.99
N ALA A 368 6.80 -22.87 9.22
CA ALA A 368 6.05 -21.77 9.79
C ALA A 368 6.53 -21.38 11.19
N VAL A 369 6.74 -22.38 12.07
CA VAL A 369 7.29 -22.15 13.42
C VAL A 369 8.68 -21.49 13.35
N GLU A 370 9.58 -22.01 12.51
CA GLU A 370 10.94 -21.47 12.34
C GLU A 370 10.92 -20.04 11.81
N THR A 371 10.07 -19.74 10.82
CA THR A 371 9.91 -18.38 10.29
C THR A 371 9.43 -17.40 11.36
N ILE A 372 8.39 -17.76 12.12
CA ILE A 372 7.80 -16.90 13.15
C ILE A 372 8.81 -16.67 14.29
N ALA A 373 9.49 -17.73 14.77
CA ALA A 373 10.50 -17.62 15.81
C ALA A 373 11.68 -16.74 15.36
N SER A 374 12.17 -16.95 14.12
CA SER A 374 13.26 -16.15 13.55
C SER A 374 12.93 -14.66 13.47
N ILE A 375 11.70 -14.30 13.07
CA ILE A 375 11.29 -12.88 13.04
C ILE A 375 11.16 -12.32 14.45
N ALA A 376 10.63 -13.08 15.40
CA ALA A 376 10.53 -12.61 16.78
C ALA A 376 11.92 -12.36 17.41
N ASP A 377 12.87 -13.25 17.18
CA ASP A 377 14.25 -13.09 17.63
C ASP A 377 14.94 -11.90 16.92
N ALA A 378 14.72 -11.74 15.62
CA ALA A 378 15.26 -10.62 14.85
C ALA A 378 14.70 -9.27 15.32
N VAL A 379 13.42 -9.21 15.72
CA VAL A 379 12.82 -8.00 16.31
C VAL A 379 13.48 -7.67 17.65
N LEU A 380 13.72 -8.66 18.52
CA LEU A 380 14.41 -8.43 19.79
C LEU A 380 15.82 -7.84 19.58
N HIS A 381 16.61 -8.39 18.65
CA HIS A 381 17.91 -7.83 18.29
C HIS A 381 17.80 -6.45 17.61
N GLY A 382 16.79 -6.26 16.78
CA GLY A 382 16.54 -4.98 16.10
C GLY A 382 16.22 -3.84 17.06
N LEU A 383 15.57 -4.12 18.19
CA LEU A 383 15.29 -3.14 19.24
C LEU A 383 16.57 -2.56 19.87
N ASP A 384 17.65 -3.33 19.94
CA ASP A 384 18.95 -2.84 20.43
C ASP A 384 19.64 -1.91 19.40
N ALA A 385 19.33 -2.07 18.12
CA ALA A 385 19.95 -1.33 17.01
C ALA A 385 19.19 -0.02 16.67
N VAL A 386 17.93 0.09 17.03
CA VAL A 386 17.08 1.25 16.70
C VAL A 386 16.90 2.13 17.94
N PRO A 387 17.28 3.43 17.90
CA PRO A 387 17.07 4.34 19.02
C PRO A 387 15.60 4.33 19.49
N ALA A 388 15.42 4.31 20.82
CA ALA A 388 14.11 4.33 21.46
C ALA A 388 13.50 5.77 21.51
N ASP A 389 13.89 6.63 20.60
CA ASP A 389 13.35 8.01 20.50
C ASP A 389 11.97 8.00 19.84
N VAL A 390 10.99 7.51 20.62
CA VAL A 390 9.58 7.48 20.23
C VAL A 390 8.74 8.24 21.25
N PRO A 391 7.63 8.88 20.84
CA PRO A 391 6.79 9.68 21.73
C PRO A 391 6.19 8.91 22.92
N HIS A 392 6.15 7.60 22.82
CA HIS A 392 5.56 6.67 23.79
C HIS A 392 6.62 5.70 24.31
N ALA A 393 7.31 6.06 25.40
CA ALA A 393 8.46 5.34 25.95
C ALA A 393 8.20 3.83 26.23
N GLN A 394 6.96 3.43 26.47
CA GLN A 394 6.59 2.02 26.72
C GLN A 394 6.55 1.16 25.45
N VAL A 395 6.59 1.76 24.25
CA VAL A 395 6.42 0.99 22.99
C VAL A 395 7.52 -0.04 22.77
N PRO A 396 8.83 0.27 22.90
CA PRO A 396 9.88 -0.73 22.69
C PRO A 396 9.75 -1.93 23.63
N GLU A 397 9.51 -1.70 24.93
CA GLU A 397 9.33 -2.77 25.92
C GLU A 397 8.13 -3.66 25.58
N ARG A 398 6.98 -3.07 25.23
CA ARG A 398 5.78 -3.82 24.85
C ARG A 398 5.98 -4.62 23.57
N VAL A 399 6.76 -4.11 22.61
CA VAL A 399 7.13 -4.86 21.41
C VAL A 399 8.00 -6.06 21.76
N ALA A 400 8.97 -5.91 22.66
CA ALA A 400 9.82 -7.01 23.15
C ALA A 400 9.00 -8.10 23.87
N GLU A 401 8.07 -7.71 24.74
CA GLU A 401 7.15 -8.64 25.40
C GLU A 401 6.32 -9.44 24.38
N ARG A 402 5.79 -8.78 23.36
CA ARG A 402 5.00 -9.41 22.31
C ARG A 402 5.85 -10.33 21.44
N ALA A 403 7.07 -9.94 21.07
CA ALA A 403 7.99 -10.79 20.32
C ALA A 403 8.27 -12.10 21.09
N THR A 404 8.59 -11.98 22.38
CA THR A 404 8.82 -13.13 23.25
C THR A 404 7.59 -14.04 23.36
N ALA A 405 6.39 -13.47 23.54
CA ALA A 405 5.15 -14.22 23.64
C ALA A 405 4.80 -14.95 22.32
N VAL A 406 4.99 -14.29 21.17
CA VAL A 406 4.76 -14.86 19.83
C VAL A 406 5.72 -16.02 19.58
N ALA A 407 7.03 -15.87 19.84
CA ALA A 407 8.02 -16.93 19.67
C ALA A 407 7.69 -18.16 20.54
N ARG A 408 7.40 -17.94 21.83
CA ARG A 408 7.06 -19.02 22.77
C ARG A 408 5.81 -19.80 22.31
N SER A 409 4.77 -19.07 21.92
CA SER A 409 3.52 -19.68 21.48
C SER A 409 3.67 -20.43 20.15
N ALA A 410 4.44 -19.92 19.20
CA ALA A 410 4.74 -20.61 17.94
C ALA A 410 5.50 -21.91 18.18
N THR A 411 6.55 -21.88 19.04
CA THR A 411 7.35 -23.05 19.37
C THR A 411 6.52 -24.13 20.06
N ALA A 412 5.60 -23.74 20.97
CA ALA A 412 4.69 -24.69 21.61
C ALA A 412 3.76 -25.39 20.60
N ALA A 413 3.35 -24.71 19.52
CA ALA A 413 2.51 -25.28 18.48
C ALA A 413 3.23 -26.35 17.60
N ARG A 414 4.55 -26.48 17.69
CA ARG A 414 5.32 -27.55 17.03
C ARG A 414 5.01 -28.93 17.59
N ALA A 415 4.73 -29.01 18.90
CA ALA A 415 4.52 -30.27 19.60
C ALA A 415 3.05 -30.76 19.60
N ALA A 416 2.12 -29.94 19.08
CA ALA A 416 0.69 -30.22 19.09
C ALA A 416 0.18 -30.91 17.82
N SER A 417 1.06 -31.58 17.06
CA SER A 417 0.77 -32.31 15.81
C SER A 417 0.73 -33.83 15.99
#